data_637c39a7f7740713e45ef3f02b5bac66
#
_entry.id   637c39a7f7740713e45ef3f02b5bac66
#
_cell.length_a   1.000
_cell.length_b   1.000
_cell.length_c   1.000
_cell.angle_alpha   90.00
_cell.angle_beta   90.00
_cell.angle_gamma   90.00
#
_symmetry.space_group_name_H-M   'P 1'
#
loop_
_entity.id
_entity.type
_entity.pdbx_description
1 polymer ?
#
loop_
_entity_poly.entity_id
_entity_poly.type
_entity_poly.pdbx_seq_one_letter_code
_entity_poly.pdbx_strand_id
1 'polypeptide(L)'
;MENEDFLWAGIPFLGGIGGFQNAPCGIVSSSAVCLGLRHRSPLDDKERSKQARHAIRAFAAKIVSEFNQEFGDITCRGLIGMDFSKPGVYKEFLETGVWKEKCEKYVAFMIDKLYALEKDKGLFVQA
;
A
#
# COMPACT_ATOMS: atom_id res chain seq x y z
N MET A 1 -15.36 2.70 4.17
CA MET A 1 -14.71 3.06 5.45
C MET A 1 -14.80 4.57 5.60
N GLU A 2 -15.61 5.01 6.53
CA GLU A 2 -15.86 6.43 6.74
C GLU A 2 -15.19 6.97 8.01
N ASN A 3 -14.46 6.12 8.74
CA ASN A 3 -13.82 6.53 9.98
C ASN A 3 -12.52 7.27 9.70
N GLU A 4 -12.44 8.50 10.17
CA GLU A 4 -11.27 9.37 10.05
C GLU A 4 -9.99 8.75 10.61
N ASP A 5 -10.13 7.89 11.64
CA ASP A 5 -8.96 7.21 12.23
C ASP A 5 -8.20 6.36 11.22
N PHE A 6 -8.89 5.79 10.24
CA PHE A 6 -8.23 5.00 9.20
C PHE A 6 -7.36 5.86 8.28
N LEU A 7 -7.79 7.10 8.02
CA LEU A 7 -6.98 8.05 7.27
C LEU A 7 -5.72 8.43 8.05
N TRP A 8 -5.87 8.70 9.34
CA TRP A 8 -4.74 9.02 10.19
C TRP A 8 -3.74 7.88 10.29
N ALA A 9 -4.22 6.64 10.29
CA ALA A 9 -3.35 5.47 10.31
C ALA A 9 -2.44 5.37 9.06
N GLY A 10 -2.86 5.92 7.92
CA GLY A 10 -2.09 5.92 6.69
C GLY A 10 -1.10 7.08 6.53
N ILE A 11 -1.32 8.18 7.26
CA ILE A 11 -0.50 9.40 7.12
C ILE A 11 0.99 9.15 7.32
N PRO A 12 1.46 8.33 8.28
CA PRO A 12 2.89 8.11 8.47
C PRO A 12 3.62 7.47 7.30
N PHE A 13 2.92 6.91 6.33
CA PHE A 13 3.53 6.19 5.21
C PHE A 13 3.99 7.08 4.06
N LEU A 14 3.83 8.39 4.15
CA LEU A 14 4.30 9.30 3.11
C LEU A 14 5.81 9.15 2.86
N GLY A 15 6.20 9.02 1.59
CA GLY A 15 7.61 8.91 1.20
C GLY A 15 8.31 7.67 1.78
N GLY A 16 7.57 6.58 1.91
CA GLY A 16 7.94 5.41 2.67
C GLY A 16 7.34 5.49 4.06
N ILE A 17 8.16 5.64 5.08
CA ILE A 17 7.69 5.90 6.45
C ILE A 17 8.30 7.22 6.89
N GLY A 18 7.46 8.24 7.03
CA GLY A 18 7.91 9.56 7.46
C GLY A 18 9.03 10.16 6.59
N GLY A 19 9.00 9.86 5.29
CA GLY A 19 10.04 10.31 4.38
C GLY A 19 11.31 9.44 4.38
N PHE A 20 11.35 8.36 5.15
CA PHE A 20 12.45 7.40 5.11
C PHE A 20 12.29 6.51 3.88
N GLN A 21 12.83 6.96 2.78
CA GLN A 21 12.57 6.43 1.45
C GLN A 21 13.05 5.01 1.19
N ASN A 22 13.84 4.41 2.06
CA ASN A 22 14.25 3.01 1.97
C ASN A 22 13.18 2.05 2.49
N ALA A 23 12.09 2.58 3.04
CA ALA A 23 10.90 1.81 3.37
C ALA A 23 9.99 1.70 2.14
N PRO A 24 9.01 0.78 2.14
CA PRO A 24 8.09 0.63 1.01
C PRO A 24 7.33 1.93 0.69
N CYS A 25 7.05 2.13 -0.57
CA CYS A 25 6.20 3.24 -1.04
C CYS A 25 4.90 3.28 -0.25
N GLY A 26 4.44 4.49 0.10
CA GLY A 26 3.23 4.66 0.90
C GLY A 26 2.00 3.97 0.34
N ILE A 27 1.86 3.88 -0.99
CA ILE A 27 0.73 3.17 -1.59
C ILE A 27 0.81 1.66 -1.35
N VAL A 28 2.02 1.10 -1.27
CA VAL A 28 2.21 -0.32 -0.96
C VAL A 28 1.77 -0.60 0.48
N SER A 29 2.26 0.17 1.43
CA SER A 29 1.91 0.02 2.85
C SER A 29 0.44 0.30 3.11
N SER A 30 -0.11 1.36 2.51
CA SER A 30 -1.52 1.73 2.66
C SER A 30 -2.46 0.69 2.06
N SER A 31 -2.06 0.07 0.96
CA SER A 31 -2.84 -1.01 0.36
C SER A 31 -2.90 -2.23 1.27
N ALA A 32 -1.80 -2.55 1.93
CA ALA A 32 -1.77 -3.64 2.93
C ALA A 32 -2.70 -3.32 4.11
N VAL A 33 -2.68 -2.09 4.62
CA VAL A 33 -3.58 -1.64 5.68
C VAL A 33 -5.04 -1.76 5.22
N CYS A 34 -5.33 -1.33 4.00
CA CYS A 34 -6.68 -1.41 3.43
C CYS A 34 -7.21 -2.86 3.40
N LEU A 35 -6.36 -3.81 2.99
CA LEU A 35 -6.73 -5.23 2.97
C LEU A 35 -7.07 -5.73 4.38
N GLY A 36 -6.28 -5.37 5.37
CA GLY A 36 -6.53 -5.76 6.76
C GLY A 36 -7.85 -5.22 7.28
N LEU A 37 -8.10 -3.93 7.05
CA LEU A 37 -9.33 -3.28 7.50
C LEU A 37 -10.57 -3.81 6.79
N ARG A 38 -10.47 -4.03 5.50
CA ARG A 38 -11.60 -4.45 4.69
C ARG A 38 -12.04 -5.88 4.99
N HIS A 39 -11.11 -6.76 5.24
CA HIS A 39 -11.37 -8.19 5.41
C HIS A 39 -11.22 -8.67 6.84
N ARG A 40 -11.18 -7.73 7.79
CA ARG A 40 -11.07 -8.07 9.21
C ARG A 40 -12.23 -8.92 9.69
N SER A 41 -11.97 -9.72 10.70
CA SER A 41 -12.95 -10.53 11.41
C SER A 41 -12.82 -10.26 12.91
N PRO A 42 -13.90 -10.42 13.70
CA PRO A 42 -13.79 -10.23 15.14
C PRO A 42 -12.71 -11.12 15.74
N LEU A 43 -11.84 -10.53 16.57
CA LEU A 43 -10.69 -11.25 17.15
C LEU A 43 -11.10 -12.31 18.16
N ASP A 44 -12.27 -12.19 18.75
CA ASP A 44 -12.82 -13.18 19.70
C ASP A 44 -13.31 -14.46 19.00
N ASP A 45 -13.64 -14.41 17.73
CA ASP A 45 -13.86 -15.60 16.90
C ASP A 45 -12.51 -16.11 16.42
N LYS A 46 -11.88 -16.97 17.22
CA LYS A 46 -10.49 -17.40 17.00
C LYS A 46 -10.28 -18.08 15.65
N GLU A 47 -11.20 -18.94 15.24
CA GLU A 47 -11.04 -19.68 13.98
C GLU A 47 -11.20 -18.76 12.77
N ARG A 48 -12.27 -17.97 12.73
CA ARG A 48 -12.50 -17.03 11.63
C ARG A 48 -11.40 -15.98 11.54
N SER A 49 -10.97 -15.47 12.68
CA SER A 49 -9.89 -14.46 12.72
C SER A 49 -8.56 -15.05 12.23
N LYS A 50 -8.25 -16.30 12.57
CA LYS A 50 -7.06 -17.00 12.06
C LYS A 50 -7.10 -17.14 10.54
N GLN A 51 -8.23 -17.59 10.01
CA GLN A 51 -8.42 -17.75 8.57
C GLN A 51 -8.35 -16.39 7.84
N ALA A 52 -8.96 -15.36 8.40
CA ALA A 52 -8.92 -14.01 7.84
C ALA A 52 -7.49 -13.47 7.79
N ARG A 53 -6.73 -13.61 8.88
CA ARG A 53 -5.32 -13.17 8.92
C ARG A 53 -4.49 -13.90 7.87
N HIS A 54 -4.69 -15.19 7.71
CA HIS A 54 -3.96 -15.99 6.71
C HIS A 54 -4.27 -15.50 5.29
N ALA A 55 -5.55 -15.32 4.97
CA ALA A 55 -5.97 -14.86 3.65
C ALA A 55 -5.48 -13.44 3.36
N ILE A 56 -5.58 -12.52 4.33
CA ILE A 56 -5.13 -11.14 4.18
C ILE A 56 -3.63 -11.10 3.88
N ARG A 57 -2.83 -11.87 4.62
CA ARG A 57 -1.38 -11.92 4.39
C ARG A 57 -1.03 -12.47 3.01
N ALA A 58 -1.74 -13.50 2.56
CA ALA A 58 -1.52 -14.07 1.23
C ALA A 58 -1.85 -13.05 0.12
N PHE A 59 -2.95 -12.32 0.25
CA PHE A 59 -3.32 -11.29 -0.73
C PHE A 59 -2.38 -10.11 -0.69
N ALA A 60 -1.94 -9.68 0.49
CA ALA A 60 -0.96 -8.61 0.60
C ALA A 60 0.35 -8.99 -0.08
N ALA A 61 0.85 -10.20 0.16
CA ALA A 61 2.05 -10.70 -0.51
C ALA A 61 1.89 -10.72 -2.03
N LYS A 62 0.72 -11.14 -2.52
CA LYS A 62 0.43 -11.21 -3.95
C LYS A 62 0.48 -9.83 -4.61
N ILE A 63 -0.23 -8.85 -4.07
CA ILE A 63 -0.27 -7.52 -4.69
C ILE A 63 1.06 -6.79 -4.62
N VAL A 64 1.82 -6.99 -3.55
CA VAL A 64 3.17 -6.42 -3.40
C VAL A 64 4.11 -7.05 -4.42
N SER A 65 4.05 -8.37 -4.60
CA SER A 65 4.83 -9.08 -5.61
C SER A 65 4.52 -8.58 -7.02
N GLU A 66 3.24 -8.41 -7.35
CA GLU A 66 2.81 -7.89 -8.65
C GLU A 66 3.27 -6.44 -8.88
N PHE A 67 3.21 -5.62 -7.84
CA PHE A 67 3.72 -4.24 -7.88
C PHE A 67 5.23 -4.25 -8.16
N ASN A 68 5.98 -5.08 -7.45
CA ASN A 68 7.42 -5.18 -7.65
C ASN A 68 7.78 -5.66 -9.05
N GLN A 69 7.02 -6.61 -9.59
CA GLN A 69 7.22 -7.09 -10.97
C GLN A 69 6.96 -5.98 -12.00
N GLU A 70 5.92 -5.18 -11.80
CA GLU A 70 5.56 -4.11 -12.72
C GLU A 70 6.56 -2.95 -12.70
N PHE A 71 7.00 -2.53 -11.52
CA PHE A 71 7.79 -1.31 -11.36
C PHE A 71 9.25 -1.53 -10.98
N GLY A 72 9.64 -2.75 -10.67
CA GLY A 72 11.03 -3.12 -10.38
C GLY A 72 11.51 -2.84 -8.97
N ASP A 73 10.70 -2.20 -8.13
CA ASP A 73 11.01 -1.89 -6.74
C ASP A 73 9.71 -1.63 -5.98
N ILE A 74 9.79 -1.64 -4.66
CA ILE A 74 8.68 -1.26 -3.79
C ILE A 74 9.03 -0.07 -2.90
N THR A 75 10.30 0.34 -2.83
CA THR A 75 10.74 1.46 -1.98
C THR A 75 10.51 2.79 -2.66
N CYS A 76 10.18 3.81 -1.88
CA CYS A 76 10.05 5.17 -2.39
C CYS A 76 11.34 5.61 -3.10
N ARG A 77 12.50 5.35 -2.49
CA ARG A 77 13.80 5.73 -3.04
C ARG A 77 14.04 5.10 -4.42
N GLY A 78 13.82 3.79 -4.53
CA GLY A 78 14.05 3.07 -5.79
C GLY A 78 13.06 3.48 -6.88
N LEU A 79 11.80 3.72 -6.50
CA LEU A 79 10.76 4.10 -7.45
C LEU A 79 10.91 5.53 -7.97
N ILE A 80 11.25 6.46 -7.10
CA ILE A 80 11.33 7.90 -7.46
C ILE A 80 12.71 8.26 -8.00
N GLY A 81 13.78 7.66 -7.46
CA GLY A 81 15.13 7.95 -7.88
C GLY A 81 15.68 9.28 -7.37
N MET A 82 15.00 9.92 -6.42
CA MET A 82 15.41 11.20 -5.83
C MET A 82 15.59 11.03 -4.33
N ASP A 83 16.60 11.66 -3.77
CA ASP A 83 16.93 11.59 -2.35
C ASP A 83 16.37 12.82 -1.61
N PHE A 84 15.24 12.65 -0.93
CA PHE A 84 14.55 13.73 -0.22
C PHE A 84 15.36 14.25 0.98
N SER A 85 16.37 13.50 1.45
CA SER A 85 17.23 13.98 2.54
C SER A 85 18.17 15.11 2.11
N LYS A 86 18.38 15.28 0.80
CA LYS A 86 19.23 16.35 0.27
C LYS A 86 18.44 17.66 0.19
N PRO A 87 19.10 18.81 0.53
CA PRO A 87 18.41 20.11 0.50
C PRO A 87 17.80 20.41 -0.87
N GLY A 88 16.54 20.84 -0.87
CA GLY A 88 15.82 21.27 -2.08
C GLY A 88 15.29 20.16 -2.96
N VAL A 89 15.63 18.90 -2.73
CA VAL A 89 15.22 17.80 -3.60
C VAL A 89 13.72 17.54 -3.49
N TYR A 90 13.15 17.55 -2.28
CA TYR A 90 11.71 17.36 -2.12
C TYR A 90 10.90 18.47 -2.80
N LYS A 91 11.38 19.70 -2.72
CA LYS A 91 10.76 20.83 -3.41
C LYS A 91 10.81 20.62 -4.93
N GLU A 92 11.95 20.19 -5.45
CA GLU A 92 12.11 19.85 -6.87
C GLU A 92 11.13 18.75 -7.29
N PHE A 93 11.01 17.71 -6.50
CA PHE A 93 10.05 16.62 -6.73
C PHE A 93 8.62 17.14 -6.90
N LEU A 94 8.19 18.07 -6.05
CA LEU A 94 6.86 18.67 -6.14
C LEU A 94 6.72 19.61 -7.34
N GLU A 95 7.70 20.47 -7.58
CA GLU A 95 7.63 21.51 -8.60
C GLU A 95 7.77 20.98 -10.03
N THR A 96 8.56 19.91 -10.23
CA THR A 96 8.79 19.35 -11.56
C THR A 96 7.71 18.37 -12.01
N GLY A 97 6.75 18.07 -11.15
CA GLY A 97 5.66 17.17 -11.50
C GLY A 97 6.01 15.68 -11.48
N VAL A 98 7.15 15.30 -10.92
CA VAL A 98 7.55 13.89 -10.80
C VAL A 98 6.51 13.09 -10.02
N TRP A 99 5.96 13.67 -8.97
CA TRP A 99 4.91 13.02 -8.18
C TRP A 99 3.66 12.70 -9.03
N LYS A 100 3.33 13.58 -9.97
CA LYS A 100 2.21 13.38 -10.88
C LYS A 100 2.52 12.28 -11.90
N GLU A 101 3.71 12.34 -12.46
CA GLU A 101 4.13 11.39 -13.49
C GLU A 101 4.30 9.97 -12.95
N LYS A 102 4.95 9.83 -11.78
CA LYS A 102 5.30 8.53 -11.21
C LYS A 102 4.29 8.04 -10.15
N CYS A 103 4.06 8.83 -9.11
CA CYS A 103 3.26 8.39 -7.97
C CYS A 103 1.82 8.09 -8.34
N GLU A 104 1.21 8.86 -9.25
CA GLU A 104 -0.14 8.59 -9.71
C GLU A 104 -0.26 7.23 -10.40
N LYS A 105 0.77 6.81 -11.13
CA LYS A 105 0.79 5.48 -11.75
C LYS A 105 0.80 4.36 -10.72
N TYR A 106 1.57 4.54 -9.65
CA TYR A 106 1.65 3.55 -8.57
C TYR A 106 0.32 3.44 -7.84
N VAL A 107 -0.31 4.57 -7.57
CA VAL A 107 -1.63 4.62 -6.93
C VAL A 107 -2.68 3.94 -7.81
N ALA A 108 -2.74 4.29 -9.09
CA ALA A 108 -3.70 3.72 -10.03
C ALA A 108 -3.54 2.19 -10.15
N PHE A 109 -2.30 1.71 -10.25
CA PHE A 109 -2.01 0.28 -10.31
C PHE A 109 -2.58 -0.45 -9.08
N MET A 110 -2.30 0.06 -7.88
CA MET A 110 -2.77 -0.58 -6.65
C MET A 110 -4.27 -0.52 -6.49
N ILE A 111 -4.90 0.58 -6.86
CA ILE A 111 -6.36 0.69 -6.82
C ILE A 111 -6.99 -0.40 -7.70
N ASP A 112 -6.48 -0.58 -8.92
CA ASP A 112 -6.96 -1.61 -9.83
C ASP A 112 -6.79 -3.01 -9.24
N LYS A 113 -5.64 -3.28 -8.58
CA LYS A 113 -5.38 -4.56 -7.93
C LYS A 113 -6.34 -4.81 -6.76
N LEU A 114 -6.60 -3.80 -5.95
CA LEU A 114 -7.54 -3.91 -4.83
C LEU A 114 -8.97 -4.20 -5.32
N TYR A 115 -9.41 -3.54 -6.40
CA TYR A 115 -10.71 -3.83 -6.99
C TYR A 115 -10.78 -5.22 -7.61
N ALA A 116 -9.70 -5.68 -8.24
CA ALA A 116 -9.64 -7.02 -8.79
C ALA A 116 -9.78 -8.09 -7.71
N LEU A 117 -9.17 -7.88 -6.54
CA LEU A 117 -9.31 -8.78 -5.40
C LEU A 117 -10.72 -8.85 -4.85
N GLU A 118 -11.51 -7.80 -4.98
CA GLU A 118 -12.92 -7.85 -4.57
C GLU A 118 -13.73 -8.84 -5.37
N LYS A 119 -13.37 -9.04 -6.63
CA LYS A 119 -14.04 -10.02 -7.49
C LYS A 119 -13.72 -11.45 -7.09
N ASP A 120 -12.63 -11.65 -6.35
CA ASP A 120 -12.21 -12.95 -5.82
C ASP A 120 -12.73 -13.21 -4.40
N LYS A 121 -13.92 -12.74 -4.10
CA LYS A 121 -14.54 -12.84 -2.75
C LYS A 121 -14.59 -14.26 -2.19
N GLY A 122 -14.62 -15.25 -3.05
CA GLY A 122 -14.64 -16.65 -2.63
C GLY A 122 -13.47 -17.05 -1.75
N LEU A 123 -12.29 -16.44 -1.95
CA LEU A 123 -11.11 -16.72 -1.14
C LEU A 123 -11.27 -16.23 0.31
N PHE A 124 -11.94 -15.09 0.51
CA PHE A 124 -12.19 -14.55 1.85
C PHE A 124 -13.40 -15.23 2.51
N VAL A 125 -14.37 -15.63 1.72
CA VAL A 125 -15.57 -16.33 2.24
C VAL A 125 -15.22 -17.71 2.76
N GLN A 126 -14.28 -18.39 2.13
CA GLN A 126 -13.82 -19.73 2.52
C GLN A 126 -12.78 -19.71 3.64
N ALA A 127 -12.24 -18.55 3.92
CA ALA A 127 -11.20 -18.38 4.95
C ALA A 127 -11.78 -18.41 6.39
#